data_690897d306f9934bc67907346ab0c530
#
_entry.id   690897d306f9934bc67907346ab0c530
#
_cell.length_a   1.000
_cell.length_b   1.000
_cell.length_c   1.000
_cell.angle_alpha   90.00
_cell.angle_beta   90.00
_cell.angle_gamma   90.00
#
_symmetry.space_group_name_H-M   'P 1'
#
loop_
_entity.id
_entity.type
_entity.pdbx_description
1 polymer ?
#
loop_
_entity_poly.entity_id
_entity_poly.type
_entity_poly.pdbx_seq_one_letter_code
_entity_poly.pdbx_strand_id
1 'polypeptide(L)'
;MADGSLKPRRRQGKAPQGSDLSLVEIEHAAVHGRGSKPDFEVIIIGGGFSGIGAAIELQKNGIDSFVILERASDIGGTWRDNRYPGIAVDISSFVYSFSFEQNPNWSRVFAPGSALQAYAQRVAAKYGIYPKTRIGVEVEKAVFDEETHIWNVHLKGGQLLRGRYVVSASGGLIAPKKPEIAGLDSFKGRVIHTGYWDDKFDFTGKRVAVIGTGATAVQMVPELARKVAHLDIYQRTPIWLMP
;
A
#
# COMPACT_ATOMS: atom_id res chain seq x y z
N MET A 1 18.12 14.31 -70.40
CA MET A 1 17.31 13.15 -70.17
C MET A 1 18.10 12.25 -69.26
N ALA A 2 17.99 12.41 -67.94
CA ALA A 2 18.70 11.59 -66.99
C ALA A 2 17.71 11.16 -65.93
N ASP A 3 17.45 9.87 -65.91
CA ASP A 3 16.66 9.15 -64.95
C ASP A 3 17.41 9.13 -63.61
N GLY A 4 16.82 9.74 -62.61
CA GLY A 4 17.36 9.87 -61.27
C GLY A 4 16.56 9.07 -60.25
N SER A 5 16.58 7.74 -60.34
CA SER A 5 15.96 6.88 -59.34
C SER A 5 16.78 6.89 -58.03
N LEU A 6 16.33 7.65 -57.03
CA LEU A 6 16.85 7.61 -55.68
C LEU A 6 16.33 6.36 -54.96
N LYS A 7 17.19 5.37 -54.81
CA LYS A 7 16.96 4.22 -53.90
C LYS A 7 17.06 4.66 -52.44
N PRO A 8 16.10 4.31 -51.59
CA PRO A 8 16.21 4.61 -50.17
C PRO A 8 17.31 3.75 -49.52
N ARG A 9 18.31 4.41 -48.94
CA ARG A 9 19.30 3.76 -48.07
C ARG A 9 18.59 3.24 -46.79
N ARG A 10 18.45 1.94 -46.70
CA ARG A 10 18.15 1.27 -45.42
C ARG A 10 19.33 1.53 -44.47
N ARG A 11 19.14 2.41 -43.48
CA ARG A 11 19.98 2.40 -42.29
C ARG A 11 19.61 1.17 -41.47
N GLN A 12 20.47 0.18 -41.48
CA GLN A 12 20.46 -0.86 -40.45
C GLN A 12 20.94 -0.22 -39.16
N GLY A 13 20.00 0.31 -38.39
CA GLY A 13 20.22 0.58 -36.97
C GLY A 13 20.27 -0.75 -36.26
N LYS A 14 21.45 -1.15 -35.76
CA LYS A 14 21.55 -2.19 -34.75
C LYS A 14 20.64 -1.75 -33.61
N ALA A 15 19.67 -2.61 -33.26
CA ALA A 15 18.96 -2.50 -32.01
C ALA A 15 20.00 -2.45 -30.86
N PRO A 16 19.84 -1.62 -29.84
CA PRO A 16 20.67 -1.72 -28.65
C PRO A 16 20.47 -3.13 -28.11
N GLN A 17 21.53 -3.90 -28.08
CA GLN A 17 21.59 -5.14 -27.33
C GLN A 17 21.16 -4.77 -25.92
N GLY A 18 20.12 -5.47 -25.41
CA GLY A 18 19.69 -5.31 -24.04
C GLY A 18 20.92 -5.27 -23.14
N SER A 19 20.97 -4.26 -22.31
CA SER A 19 21.90 -4.26 -21.20
C SER A 19 21.68 -5.56 -20.46
N ASP A 20 22.63 -6.46 -20.61
CA ASP A 20 22.85 -7.54 -19.67
C ASP A 20 23.02 -6.85 -18.31
N LEU A 21 21.90 -6.67 -17.64
CA LEU A 21 21.89 -6.67 -16.20
C LEU A 21 22.10 -8.14 -15.82
N SER A 22 23.31 -8.64 -16.13
CA SER A 22 23.88 -9.73 -15.38
C SER A 22 23.67 -9.28 -13.94
N LEU A 23 22.77 -9.98 -13.25
CA LEU A 23 22.72 -9.98 -11.81
C LEU A 23 24.16 -9.87 -11.36
N VAL A 24 24.51 -8.72 -10.77
CA VAL A 24 25.76 -8.59 -10.06
C VAL A 24 25.72 -9.82 -9.18
N GLU A 25 26.56 -10.80 -9.49
CA GLU A 25 26.88 -11.87 -8.57
C GLU A 25 27.36 -11.12 -7.34
N ILE A 26 26.41 -10.92 -6.42
CA ILE A 26 26.75 -10.53 -5.07
C ILE A 26 27.56 -11.74 -4.63
N GLU A 27 28.88 -11.62 -4.79
CA GLU A 27 29.78 -12.51 -4.10
C GLU A 27 29.27 -12.55 -2.68
N HIS A 28 28.69 -13.69 -2.30
CA HIS A 28 28.47 -14.03 -0.91
C HIS A 28 29.85 -14.16 -0.27
N ALA A 29 30.53 -13.04 -0.13
CA ALA A 29 31.61 -12.92 0.80
C ALA A 29 30.99 -13.30 2.14
N ALA A 30 31.23 -14.53 2.53
CA ALA A 30 30.90 -15.04 3.84
C ALA A 30 31.68 -14.19 4.85
N VAL A 31 31.11 -13.05 5.22
CA VAL A 31 31.50 -12.31 6.39
C VAL A 31 31.06 -13.18 7.56
N HIS A 32 31.92 -14.14 7.90
CA HIS A 32 31.79 -14.91 9.12
C HIS A 32 32.21 -14.05 10.31
N GLY A 33 31.46 -12.93 10.51
CA GLY A 33 31.37 -12.32 11.81
C GLY A 33 30.63 -13.28 12.73
N ARG A 34 31.09 -13.49 13.95
CA ARG A 34 30.45 -14.28 15.02
C ARG A 34 29.14 -13.61 15.48
N GLY A 35 28.22 -13.36 14.56
CA GLY A 35 26.89 -12.80 14.80
C GLY A 35 25.84 -13.92 14.73
N SER A 36 24.88 -13.88 15.63
CA SER A 36 23.76 -14.82 15.67
C SER A 36 23.05 -14.87 14.30
N LYS A 37 22.80 -16.11 13.84
CA LYS A 37 22.07 -16.37 12.60
C LYS A 37 20.74 -15.61 12.59
N PRO A 38 20.37 -14.91 11.50
CA PRO A 38 19.06 -14.25 11.40
C PRO A 38 17.93 -15.27 11.46
N ASP A 39 16.78 -14.87 12.01
CA ASP A 39 15.57 -15.70 12.04
C ASP A 39 14.98 -15.84 10.64
N PHE A 40 15.11 -14.75 9.84
CA PHE A 40 14.65 -14.67 8.45
C PHE A 40 15.70 -13.98 7.59
N GLU A 41 15.72 -14.33 6.31
CA GLU A 41 16.52 -13.57 5.36
C GLU A 41 15.89 -12.18 5.13
N VAL A 42 14.57 -12.12 4.99
CA VAL A 42 13.84 -10.84 4.78
C VAL A 42 12.68 -10.72 5.76
N ILE A 43 12.58 -9.57 6.43
CA ILE A 43 11.42 -9.18 7.22
C ILE A 43 10.69 -8.06 6.47
N ILE A 44 9.42 -8.29 6.11
CA ILE A 44 8.57 -7.33 5.43
C ILE A 44 7.62 -6.71 6.47
N ILE A 45 7.63 -5.38 6.61
CA ILE A 45 6.80 -4.65 7.56
C ILE A 45 5.57 -4.09 6.82
N GLY A 46 4.41 -4.71 7.04
CA GLY A 46 3.12 -4.35 6.46
C GLY A 46 2.60 -5.34 5.44
N GLY A 47 1.33 -5.76 5.61
CA GLY A 47 0.59 -6.71 4.76
C GLY A 47 -0.33 -6.05 3.74
N GLY A 48 0.00 -4.84 3.28
CA GLY A 48 -0.70 -4.17 2.18
C GLY A 48 -0.22 -4.64 0.79
N PHE A 49 -0.65 -3.95 -0.27
CA PHE A 49 -0.25 -4.27 -1.65
C PHE A 49 1.27 -4.35 -1.81
N SER A 50 2.02 -3.40 -1.26
CA SER A 50 3.49 -3.40 -1.37
C SER A 50 4.11 -4.63 -0.70
N GLY A 51 3.65 -5.00 0.50
CA GLY A 51 4.17 -6.17 1.21
C GLY A 51 3.83 -7.49 0.54
N ILE A 52 2.59 -7.64 0.04
CA ILE A 52 2.16 -8.81 -0.73
C ILE A 52 3.00 -8.92 -2.02
N GLY A 53 3.15 -7.81 -2.75
CA GLY A 53 3.95 -7.79 -3.98
C GLY A 53 5.41 -8.15 -3.73
N ALA A 54 6.04 -7.56 -2.71
CA ALA A 54 7.41 -7.87 -2.33
C ALA A 54 7.59 -9.36 -1.99
N ALA A 55 6.68 -9.92 -1.20
CA ALA A 55 6.72 -11.33 -0.82
C ALA A 55 6.62 -12.28 -2.03
N ILE A 56 5.73 -11.96 -2.97
CA ILE A 56 5.56 -12.76 -4.20
C ILE A 56 6.82 -12.68 -5.07
N GLU A 57 7.40 -11.50 -5.21
CA GLU A 57 8.64 -11.33 -5.99
C GLU A 57 9.83 -12.05 -5.31
N LEU A 58 9.92 -12.04 -3.97
CA LEU A 58 10.93 -12.84 -3.27
C LEU A 58 10.79 -14.34 -3.59
N GLN A 59 9.55 -14.88 -3.51
CA GLN A 59 9.30 -16.30 -3.84
C GLN A 59 9.67 -16.63 -5.29
N LYS A 60 9.33 -15.79 -6.25
CA LYS A 60 9.68 -15.97 -7.67
C LYS A 60 11.19 -16.01 -7.90
N ASN A 61 11.94 -15.32 -7.06
CA ASN A 61 13.42 -15.31 -7.11
C ASN A 61 14.06 -16.33 -6.16
N GLY A 62 13.31 -17.32 -5.66
CA GLY A 62 13.83 -18.40 -4.84
C GLY A 62 14.17 -18.02 -3.40
N ILE A 63 13.75 -16.84 -2.93
CA ILE A 63 13.96 -16.39 -1.54
C ILE A 63 12.74 -16.78 -0.73
N ASP A 64 12.80 -17.89 -0.02
CA ASP A 64 11.70 -18.44 0.77
C ASP A 64 11.77 -18.11 2.27
N SER A 65 12.93 -17.71 2.75
CA SER A 65 13.15 -17.34 4.15
C SER A 65 12.75 -15.91 4.43
N PHE A 66 11.42 -15.63 4.41
CA PHE A 66 10.89 -14.34 4.76
C PHE A 66 9.63 -14.43 5.62
N VAL A 67 9.28 -13.32 6.27
CA VAL A 67 8.04 -13.14 7.02
C VAL A 67 7.44 -11.76 6.75
N ILE A 68 6.11 -11.69 6.62
CA ILE A 68 5.36 -10.43 6.65
C ILE A 68 4.86 -10.21 8.08
N LEU A 69 5.06 -8.99 8.61
CA LEU A 69 4.53 -8.57 9.91
C LEU A 69 3.41 -7.57 9.66
N GLU A 70 2.17 -7.94 10.00
CA GLU A 70 0.98 -7.10 9.83
C GLU A 70 0.33 -6.83 11.18
N ARG A 71 0.17 -5.56 11.54
CA ARG A 71 -0.39 -5.15 12.85
C ARG A 71 -1.86 -5.42 13.00
N ALA A 72 -2.59 -5.45 11.92
CA ALA A 72 -4.04 -5.66 11.95
C ALA A 72 -4.41 -7.14 11.89
N SER A 73 -5.72 -7.40 11.93
CA SER A 73 -6.28 -8.76 11.96
C SER A 73 -6.30 -9.47 10.60
N ASP A 74 -5.91 -8.77 9.52
CA ASP A 74 -5.85 -9.33 8.18
C ASP A 74 -4.94 -8.46 7.27
N ILE A 75 -4.63 -8.95 6.09
CA ILE A 75 -3.92 -8.21 5.04
C ILE A 75 -4.86 -7.23 4.32
N GLY A 76 -4.30 -6.35 3.49
CA GLY A 76 -5.04 -5.42 2.65
C GLY A 76 -4.66 -3.94 2.83
N GLY A 77 -4.02 -3.59 3.95
CA GLY A 77 -3.50 -2.25 4.20
C GLY A 77 -4.57 -1.15 4.05
N THR A 78 -4.32 -0.15 3.22
CA THR A 78 -5.23 0.97 2.95
C THR A 78 -6.67 0.54 2.67
N TRP A 79 -6.87 -0.53 1.93
CA TRP A 79 -8.20 -0.99 1.49
C TRP A 79 -8.95 -1.79 2.55
N ARG A 80 -8.25 -2.27 3.56
CA ARG A 80 -8.83 -2.81 4.80
C ARG A 80 -9.16 -1.70 5.79
N ASP A 81 -8.23 -0.75 5.97
CA ASP A 81 -8.29 0.24 7.06
C ASP A 81 -9.29 1.35 6.77
N ASN A 82 -9.40 1.79 5.53
CA ASN A 82 -10.34 2.86 5.17
C ASN A 82 -11.71 2.26 4.82
N ARG A 83 -12.72 2.71 5.55
CA ARG A 83 -14.09 2.18 5.49
C ARG A 83 -15.16 3.24 5.37
N TYR A 84 -14.77 4.49 5.12
CA TYR A 84 -15.72 5.58 4.95
C TYR A 84 -16.64 5.34 3.74
N PRO A 85 -17.88 5.84 3.76
CA PRO A 85 -18.82 5.65 2.67
C PRO A 85 -18.27 6.17 1.34
N GLY A 86 -18.51 5.43 0.27
CA GLY A 86 -18.07 5.79 -1.06
C GLY A 86 -16.59 5.53 -1.36
N ILE A 87 -15.84 4.93 -0.44
CA ILE A 87 -14.43 4.59 -0.70
C ILE A 87 -14.28 3.74 -1.96
N ALA A 88 -13.47 4.22 -2.89
CA ALA A 88 -13.14 3.55 -4.14
C ALA A 88 -11.72 3.93 -4.55
N VAL A 89 -11.17 3.20 -5.51
CA VAL A 89 -9.96 3.66 -6.19
C VAL A 89 -10.29 4.89 -7.02
N ASP A 90 -9.37 5.86 -7.09
CA ASP A 90 -9.53 7.14 -7.80
C ASP A 90 -8.81 7.17 -9.17
N ILE A 91 -8.28 6.03 -9.58
CA ILE A 91 -7.79 5.75 -10.94
C ILE A 91 -8.50 4.53 -11.50
N SER A 92 -8.37 4.26 -12.79
CA SER A 92 -9.00 3.10 -13.41
C SER A 92 -8.56 1.80 -12.73
N SER A 93 -9.53 0.96 -12.32
CA SER A 93 -9.28 -0.33 -11.68
C SER A 93 -8.44 -1.27 -12.54
N PHE A 94 -8.50 -1.13 -13.86
CA PHE A 94 -7.73 -1.97 -14.78
C PHE A 94 -6.22 -1.79 -14.64
N VAL A 95 -5.77 -0.61 -14.18
CA VAL A 95 -4.35 -0.35 -13.92
C VAL A 95 -3.99 -0.51 -12.43
N TYR A 96 -4.98 -0.68 -11.56
CA TYR A 96 -4.78 -0.88 -10.12
C TYR A 96 -4.75 -2.37 -9.77
N SER A 97 -3.83 -3.09 -10.39
CA SER A 97 -3.60 -4.51 -10.18
C SER A 97 -2.10 -4.79 -10.20
N PHE A 98 -1.67 -5.89 -9.62
CA PHE A 98 -0.30 -6.37 -9.82
C PHE A 98 -0.09 -6.72 -11.30
N SER A 99 1.06 -6.37 -11.86
CA SER A 99 1.38 -6.66 -13.26
C SER A 99 1.37 -8.16 -13.58
N PHE A 100 1.72 -8.98 -12.60
CA PHE A 100 1.76 -10.44 -12.69
C PHE A 100 0.42 -11.13 -12.34
N GLU A 101 -0.58 -10.37 -11.87
CA GLU A 101 -1.91 -10.90 -11.50
C GLU A 101 -2.99 -9.87 -11.79
N GLN A 102 -3.22 -9.60 -13.06
CA GLN A 102 -4.24 -8.66 -13.49
C GLN A 102 -5.65 -9.19 -13.23
N ASN A 103 -6.56 -8.29 -12.85
CA ASN A 103 -7.97 -8.63 -12.67
C ASN A 103 -8.81 -8.01 -13.79
N PRO A 104 -9.30 -8.79 -14.76
CA PRO A 104 -10.19 -8.29 -15.83
C PRO A 104 -11.62 -8.09 -15.37
N ASN A 105 -12.01 -8.63 -14.19
CA ASN A 105 -13.40 -8.74 -13.73
C ASN A 105 -13.74 -7.72 -12.65
N TRP A 106 -13.28 -6.46 -12.80
CA TRP A 106 -13.70 -5.39 -11.91
C TRP A 106 -15.16 -5.03 -12.15
N SER A 107 -15.93 -4.85 -11.08
CA SER A 107 -17.36 -4.50 -11.16
C SER A 107 -17.59 -3.07 -11.67
N ARG A 108 -16.59 -2.21 -11.58
CA ARG A 108 -16.63 -0.78 -11.97
C ARG A 108 -15.28 -0.31 -12.45
N VAL A 109 -15.27 0.78 -13.23
CA VAL A 109 -14.04 1.49 -13.62
C VAL A 109 -13.28 1.96 -12.38
N PHE A 110 -14.00 2.44 -11.36
CA PHE A 110 -13.48 2.82 -10.05
C PHE A 110 -14.01 1.83 -9.01
N ALA A 111 -13.27 0.75 -8.79
CA ALA A 111 -13.70 -0.34 -7.91
C ALA A 111 -13.79 0.11 -6.44
N PRO A 112 -14.81 -0.34 -5.69
CA PRO A 112 -14.94 -0.01 -4.28
C PRO A 112 -13.81 -0.63 -3.46
N GLY A 113 -13.48 0.00 -2.32
CA GLY A 113 -12.39 -0.43 -1.45
C GLY A 113 -12.48 -1.91 -1.04
N SER A 114 -13.71 -2.42 -0.81
CA SER A 114 -13.94 -3.83 -0.49
C SER A 114 -13.53 -4.78 -1.63
N ALA A 115 -13.71 -4.39 -2.87
CA ALA A 115 -13.28 -5.19 -4.02
C ALA A 115 -11.75 -5.22 -4.14
N LEU A 116 -11.08 -4.12 -3.81
CA LEU A 116 -9.62 -4.05 -3.78
C LEU A 116 -9.04 -4.88 -2.63
N GLN A 117 -9.66 -4.84 -1.45
CA GLN A 117 -9.28 -5.71 -0.35
C GLN A 117 -9.45 -7.19 -0.74
N ALA A 118 -10.59 -7.56 -1.29
CA ALA A 118 -10.85 -8.93 -1.75
C ALA A 118 -9.86 -9.38 -2.83
N TYR A 119 -9.47 -8.48 -3.72
CA TYR A 119 -8.42 -8.76 -4.71
C TYR A 119 -7.07 -9.06 -4.03
N ALA A 120 -6.63 -8.21 -3.08
CA ALA A 120 -5.38 -8.42 -2.34
C ALA A 120 -5.38 -9.75 -1.58
N GLN A 121 -6.48 -10.09 -0.91
CA GLN A 121 -6.66 -11.35 -0.19
C GLN A 121 -6.60 -12.56 -1.14
N ARG A 122 -7.31 -12.49 -2.28
CA ARG A 122 -7.28 -13.55 -3.29
C ARG A 122 -5.87 -13.77 -3.85
N VAL A 123 -5.15 -12.68 -4.15
CA VAL A 123 -3.76 -12.77 -4.64
C VAL A 123 -2.87 -13.40 -3.57
N ALA A 124 -2.92 -12.94 -2.32
CA ALA A 124 -2.13 -13.50 -1.24
C ALA A 124 -2.44 -14.99 -1.00
N ALA A 125 -3.70 -15.39 -1.08
CA ALA A 125 -4.10 -16.80 -0.97
C ALA A 125 -3.55 -17.64 -2.14
N LYS A 126 -3.71 -17.15 -3.38
CA LYS A 126 -3.26 -17.83 -4.59
C LYS A 126 -1.75 -18.09 -4.58
N TYR A 127 -0.97 -17.13 -4.09
CA TYR A 127 0.49 -17.24 -4.03
C TYR A 127 1.02 -17.81 -2.70
N GLY A 128 0.15 -18.29 -1.81
CA GLY A 128 0.55 -18.91 -0.55
C GLY A 128 1.24 -17.95 0.44
N ILE A 129 0.83 -16.68 0.46
CA ILE A 129 1.45 -15.65 1.31
C ILE A 129 0.97 -15.72 2.76
N TYR A 130 -0.27 -16.16 3.01
CA TYR A 130 -0.82 -16.23 4.37
C TYR A 130 0.02 -17.04 5.37
N PRO A 131 0.55 -18.23 5.03
CA PRO A 131 1.40 -18.99 5.96
C PRO A 131 2.69 -18.28 6.34
N LYS A 132 3.13 -17.31 5.54
CA LYS A 132 4.32 -16.49 5.77
C LYS A 132 3.99 -15.11 6.39
N THR A 133 2.74 -14.90 6.81
CA THR A 133 2.27 -13.64 7.38
C THR A 133 1.90 -13.82 8.85
N ARG A 134 2.49 -13.00 9.72
CA ARG A 134 2.11 -12.89 11.13
C ARG A 134 1.16 -11.73 11.29
N ILE A 135 -0.12 -12.05 11.50
CA ILE A 135 -1.21 -11.10 11.73
C ILE A 135 -1.24 -10.68 13.21
N GLY A 136 -1.66 -9.45 13.49
CA GLY A 136 -1.73 -8.90 14.85
C GLY A 136 -0.36 -8.55 15.45
N VAL A 137 0.67 -8.45 14.61
CA VAL A 137 2.05 -8.19 15.02
C VAL A 137 2.44 -6.76 14.65
N GLU A 138 2.59 -5.91 15.66
CA GLU A 138 2.99 -4.52 15.49
C GLU A 138 4.50 -4.37 15.68
N VAL A 139 5.17 -3.77 14.69
CA VAL A 139 6.59 -3.40 14.76
C VAL A 139 6.69 -2.02 15.39
N GLU A 140 7.48 -1.90 16.46
CA GLU A 140 7.75 -0.61 17.13
C GLU A 140 8.96 0.10 16.51
N LYS A 141 10.01 -0.66 16.23
CA LYS A 141 11.23 -0.13 15.60
C LYS A 141 12.03 -1.23 14.91
N ALA A 142 12.81 -0.86 13.92
CA ALA A 142 13.83 -1.68 13.31
C ALA A 142 15.17 -0.95 13.43
N VAL A 143 16.18 -1.62 13.96
CA VAL A 143 17.52 -1.07 14.19
C VAL A 143 18.53 -1.95 13.48
N PHE A 144 19.31 -1.35 12.61
CA PHE A 144 20.42 -2.03 11.96
C PHE A 144 21.62 -2.10 12.89
N ASP A 145 22.22 -3.26 12.97
CA ASP A 145 23.45 -3.52 13.73
C ASP A 145 24.62 -3.56 12.75
N GLU A 146 25.46 -2.54 12.80
CA GLU A 146 26.59 -2.34 11.90
C GLU A 146 27.70 -3.38 12.11
N GLU A 147 27.80 -3.99 13.30
CA GLU A 147 28.84 -4.99 13.57
C GLU A 147 28.46 -6.37 13.02
N THR A 148 27.20 -6.72 13.13
CA THR A 148 26.67 -8.04 12.70
C THR A 148 26.02 -8.02 11.33
N HIS A 149 25.78 -6.83 10.77
CA HIS A 149 25.01 -6.60 9.54
C HIS A 149 23.61 -7.24 9.58
N ILE A 150 22.94 -7.16 10.74
CA ILE A 150 21.63 -7.75 11.00
C ILE A 150 20.65 -6.64 11.44
N TRP A 151 19.44 -6.70 10.93
CA TRP A 151 18.34 -5.89 11.43
C TRP A 151 17.71 -6.50 12.65
N ASN A 152 17.65 -5.75 13.73
CA ASN A 152 16.93 -6.05 14.96
C ASN A 152 15.54 -5.39 14.90
N VAL A 153 14.50 -6.18 14.68
CA VAL A 153 13.11 -5.73 14.55
C VAL A 153 12.39 -5.99 15.86
N HIS A 154 12.09 -4.91 16.59
CA HIS A 154 11.41 -4.95 17.88
C HIS A 154 9.91 -4.91 17.68
N LEU A 155 9.21 -5.88 18.25
CA LEU A 155 7.77 -6.01 18.20
C LEU A 155 7.15 -5.49 19.48
N LYS A 156 5.95 -4.97 19.37
CA LYS A 156 5.13 -4.61 20.54
C LYS A 156 4.93 -5.83 21.42
N GLY A 157 5.19 -5.66 22.72
CA GLY A 157 5.21 -6.78 23.65
C GLY A 157 6.58 -7.39 23.91
N GLY A 158 7.67 -6.79 23.37
CA GLY A 158 9.04 -7.08 23.73
C GLY A 158 9.73 -8.21 22.92
N GLN A 159 9.03 -8.87 22.01
CA GLN A 159 9.65 -9.86 21.13
C GLN A 159 10.60 -9.18 20.16
N LEU A 160 11.74 -9.84 19.88
CA LEU A 160 12.74 -9.44 18.90
C LEU A 160 12.80 -10.46 17.77
N LEU A 161 12.81 -9.97 16.53
CA LEU A 161 13.12 -10.75 15.34
C LEU A 161 14.37 -10.19 14.66
N ARG A 162 15.17 -11.08 14.08
CA ARG A 162 16.40 -10.74 13.37
C ARG A 162 16.26 -11.06 11.90
N GLY A 163 16.58 -10.08 11.05
CA GLY A 163 16.54 -10.25 9.60
C GLY A 163 17.81 -9.74 8.94
N ARG A 164 18.23 -10.38 7.87
CA ARG A 164 19.34 -9.86 7.06
C ARG A 164 18.90 -8.60 6.33
N TYR A 165 17.67 -8.57 5.86
CA TYR A 165 17.08 -7.44 5.17
C TYR A 165 15.73 -7.07 5.78
N VAL A 166 15.38 -5.78 5.70
CA VAL A 166 14.07 -5.27 6.05
C VAL A 166 13.46 -4.55 4.85
N VAL A 167 12.25 -4.93 4.50
CA VAL A 167 11.42 -4.22 3.51
C VAL A 167 10.35 -3.42 4.25
N SER A 168 10.44 -2.09 4.19
CA SER A 168 9.40 -1.22 4.73
C SER A 168 8.24 -1.11 3.73
N ALA A 169 7.15 -1.80 4.01
CA ALA A 169 5.90 -1.77 3.25
C ALA A 169 4.74 -1.20 4.09
N SER A 170 5.08 -0.33 5.06
CA SER A 170 4.15 0.22 6.05
C SER A 170 3.10 1.18 5.46
N GLY A 171 3.30 1.67 4.23
CA GLY A 171 2.42 2.65 3.59
C GLY A 171 2.68 4.09 4.04
N GLY A 172 2.25 5.05 3.23
CA GLY A 172 2.44 6.49 3.49
C GLY A 172 1.26 7.19 4.18
N LEU A 173 0.10 6.53 4.29
CA LEU A 173 -1.15 7.12 4.76
C LEU A 173 -1.72 6.42 6.00
N ILE A 174 -0.87 5.79 6.81
CA ILE A 174 -1.28 4.94 7.93
C ILE A 174 -1.51 5.68 9.25
N ALA A 175 -1.02 6.90 9.36
CA ALA A 175 -1.13 7.71 10.58
C ALA A 175 -2.03 8.93 10.32
N PRO A 176 -3.33 8.84 10.65
CA PRO A 176 -4.24 9.98 10.51
C PRO A 176 -3.81 11.14 11.40
N LYS A 177 -3.69 12.34 10.81
CA LYS A 177 -3.35 13.55 11.55
C LYS A 177 -4.62 14.33 11.88
N LYS A 178 -4.89 14.55 13.17
CA LYS A 178 -5.93 15.49 13.59
C LYS A 178 -5.55 16.91 13.16
N PRO A 179 -6.50 17.69 12.62
CA PRO A 179 -6.24 19.10 12.33
C PRO A 179 -6.08 19.89 13.63
N GLU A 180 -5.16 20.85 13.63
CA GLU A 180 -4.96 21.79 14.73
C GLU A 180 -5.96 22.95 14.59
N ILE A 181 -7.16 22.75 15.14
CA ILE A 181 -8.25 23.75 15.12
C ILE A 181 -8.54 24.17 16.54
N ALA A 182 -8.44 25.46 16.82
CA ALA A 182 -8.76 26.01 18.13
C ALA A 182 -10.21 25.64 18.53
N GLY A 183 -10.36 25.08 19.71
CA GLY A 183 -11.68 24.69 20.24
C GLY A 183 -12.19 23.31 19.77
N LEU A 184 -11.44 22.56 18.95
CA LEU A 184 -11.88 21.25 18.48
C LEU A 184 -12.18 20.28 19.64
N ASP A 185 -11.38 20.31 20.70
CA ASP A 185 -11.58 19.43 21.87
C ASP A 185 -12.78 19.86 22.75
N SER A 186 -13.26 21.09 22.60
CA SER A 186 -14.47 21.58 23.29
C SER A 186 -15.77 21.35 22.50
N PHE A 187 -15.68 20.85 21.28
CA PHE A 187 -16.83 20.54 20.45
C PHE A 187 -17.70 19.47 21.10
N LYS A 188 -19.00 19.75 21.26
CA LYS A 188 -19.93 18.86 21.97
C LYS A 188 -20.50 17.73 21.08
N GLY A 189 -20.31 17.81 19.77
CA GLY A 189 -20.72 16.79 18.82
C GLY A 189 -19.71 15.67 18.68
N ARG A 190 -20.04 14.66 17.89
CA ARG A 190 -19.13 13.56 17.55
C ARG A 190 -18.08 14.05 16.54
N VAL A 191 -16.80 13.84 16.84
CA VAL A 191 -15.69 14.07 15.91
C VAL A 191 -15.21 12.70 15.39
N ILE A 192 -15.20 12.54 14.08
CA ILE A 192 -14.77 11.28 13.41
C ILE A 192 -13.72 11.66 12.38
N HIS A 193 -12.54 11.01 12.47
CA HIS A 193 -11.54 11.05 11.41
C HIS A 193 -11.81 9.92 10.42
N THR A 194 -11.78 10.21 9.11
CA THR A 194 -12.13 9.23 8.06
C THR A 194 -11.25 7.98 8.05
N GLY A 195 -9.97 8.10 8.47
CA GLY A 195 -9.07 6.96 8.67
C GLY A 195 -9.41 6.08 9.90
N TYR A 196 -10.33 6.52 10.76
CA TYR A 196 -10.88 5.79 11.91
C TYR A 196 -12.41 5.83 11.83
N TRP A 197 -12.94 5.40 10.70
CA TRP A 197 -14.38 5.46 10.45
C TRP A 197 -15.16 4.63 11.46
N ASP A 198 -16.23 5.22 12.01
CA ASP A 198 -17.13 4.56 12.94
C ASP A 198 -18.35 4.00 12.17
N ASP A 199 -18.29 2.75 11.78
CA ASP A 199 -19.37 2.07 11.03
C ASP A 199 -20.69 1.99 11.82
N LYS A 200 -20.65 2.18 13.15
CA LYS A 200 -21.81 2.10 14.02
C LYS A 200 -22.53 3.44 14.19
N PHE A 201 -21.89 4.53 13.75
CA PHE A 201 -22.48 5.86 13.89
C PHE A 201 -23.49 6.13 12.78
N ASP A 202 -24.74 6.31 13.14
CA ASP A 202 -25.81 6.66 12.20
C ASP A 202 -25.83 8.19 11.94
N PHE A 203 -25.59 8.57 10.69
CA PHE A 203 -25.59 9.95 10.22
C PHE A 203 -26.99 10.44 9.81
N THR A 204 -28.01 9.56 9.77
CA THR A 204 -29.36 9.89 9.28
C THR A 204 -29.96 11.04 10.06
N GLY A 205 -30.41 12.08 9.34
CA GLY A 205 -31.08 13.25 9.92
C GLY A 205 -30.20 14.17 10.75
N LYS A 206 -28.87 13.96 10.78
CA LYS A 206 -27.94 14.81 11.56
C LYS A 206 -27.45 16.00 10.75
N ARG A 207 -27.00 17.03 11.46
CA ARG A 207 -26.20 18.10 10.86
C ARG A 207 -24.73 17.68 10.90
N VAL A 208 -24.08 17.66 9.75
CA VAL A 208 -22.71 17.20 9.59
C VAL A 208 -21.84 18.30 8.98
N ALA A 209 -20.66 18.48 9.55
CA ALA A 209 -19.62 19.33 9.00
C ALA A 209 -18.46 18.47 8.51
N VAL A 210 -18.04 18.65 7.26
CA VAL A 210 -16.86 18.00 6.68
C VAL A 210 -15.75 19.01 6.53
N ILE A 211 -14.61 18.75 7.15
CA ILE A 211 -13.43 19.60 7.07
C ILE A 211 -12.45 19.01 6.06
N GLY A 212 -12.26 19.71 4.96
CA GLY A 212 -11.42 19.30 3.85
C GLY A 212 -12.19 18.79 2.63
N THR A 213 -11.55 18.91 1.47
CA THR A 213 -12.11 18.54 0.16
C THR A 213 -11.15 17.67 -0.65
N GLY A 214 -10.26 16.92 0.02
CA GLY A 214 -9.37 15.96 -0.64
C GLY A 214 -10.12 14.74 -1.19
N ALA A 215 -9.40 13.79 -1.79
CA ALA A 215 -9.96 12.60 -2.43
C ALA A 215 -10.99 11.86 -1.56
N THR A 216 -10.72 11.72 -0.26
CA THR A 216 -11.66 11.14 0.70
C THR A 216 -13.00 11.87 0.75
N ALA A 217 -12.97 13.21 0.81
CA ALA A 217 -14.21 14.01 0.87
C ALA A 217 -14.98 13.92 -0.44
N VAL A 218 -14.32 13.95 -1.59
CA VAL A 218 -14.94 13.77 -2.91
C VAL A 218 -15.78 12.51 -2.97
N GLN A 219 -15.29 11.42 -2.39
CA GLN A 219 -15.99 10.13 -2.36
C GLN A 219 -17.07 10.07 -1.28
N MET A 220 -16.80 10.60 -0.10
CA MET A 220 -17.66 10.48 1.07
C MET A 220 -18.86 11.45 1.06
N VAL A 221 -18.64 12.68 0.63
CA VAL A 221 -19.66 13.75 0.68
C VAL A 221 -20.94 13.37 -0.08
N PRO A 222 -20.91 12.83 -1.30
CA PRO A 222 -22.12 12.41 -2.00
C PRO A 222 -22.92 11.34 -1.25
N GLU A 223 -22.25 10.44 -0.55
CA GLU A 223 -22.89 9.37 0.22
C GLU A 223 -23.52 9.89 1.52
N LEU A 224 -22.86 10.84 2.18
CA LEU A 224 -23.42 11.51 3.37
C LEU A 224 -24.59 12.41 3.02
N ALA A 225 -24.50 13.18 1.93
CA ALA A 225 -25.54 14.11 1.52
C ALA A 225 -26.92 13.46 1.33
N ARG A 226 -26.96 12.17 1.01
CA ARG A 226 -28.22 11.41 0.86
C ARG A 226 -28.90 11.06 2.19
N LYS A 227 -28.19 11.18 3.33
CA LYS A 227 -28.64 10.67 4.63
C LYS A 227 -28.80 11.77 5.67
N VAL A 228 -27.98 12.82 5.60
CA VAL A 228 -27.92 13.85 6.62
C VAL A 228 -29.02 14.92 6.40
N ALA A 229 -29.43 15.59 7.46
CA ALA A 229 -30.39 16.71 7.37
C ALA A 229 -29.73 17.97 6.83
N HIS A 230 -28.43 18.17 7.11
CA HIS A 230 -27.66 19.31 6.67
C HIS A 230 -26.19 18.95 6.57
N LEU A 231 -25.51 19.47 5.53
CA LEU A 231 -24.11 19.20 5.27
C LEU A 231 -23.36 20.50 5.00
N ASP A 232 -22.43 20.84 5.88
CA ASP A 232 -21.49 21.95 5.68
C ASP A 232 -20.13 21.40 5.25
N ILE A 233 -19.54 22.00 4.21
CA ILE A 233 -18.22 21.59 3.70
C ILE A 233 -17.24 22.75 3.84
N TYR A 234 -16.19 22.55 4.62
CA TYR A 234 -15.16 23.56 4.86
C TYR A 234 -13.95 23.29 3.98
N GLN A 235 -13.75 24.13 2.98
CA GLN A 235 -12.66 24.03 2.02
C GLN A 235 -11.61 25.11 2.27
N ARG A 236 -10.34 24.72 2.38
CA ARG A 236 -9.22 25.67 2.41
C ARG A 236 -8.64 25.88 1.00
N THR A 237 -8.37 24.79 0.32
CA THR A 237 -7.78 24.79 -1.02
C THR A 237 -8.68 24.01 -1.98
N PRO A 238 -9.14 24.61 -3.07
CA PRO A 238 -9.95 23.91 -4.07
C PRO A 238 -9.11 22.80 -4.73
N ILE A 239 -9.79 21.70 -5.10
CA ILE A 239 -9.20 20.64 -5.89
C ILE A 239 -9.84 20.60 -7.27
N TRP A 240 -9.07 20.15 -8.23
CA TRP A 240 -9.58 19.89 -9.57
C TRP A 240 -10.28 18.53 -9.59
N LEU A 241 -11.47 18.51 -10.16
CA LEU A 241 -12.23 17.29 -10.45
C LEU A 241 -12.35 17.22 -11.97
N MET A 242 -11.96 16.10 -12.52
CA MET A 242 -12.24 15.79 -13.93
C MET A 242 -13.57 15.04 -14.01
N PRO A 243 -14.45 15.41 -14.96
CA PRO A 243 -15.74 14.73 -15.18
C PRO A 243 -15.56 13.31 -15.68
#